data_5329d1603d2c76ec50312f112bc90001
#
_entry.id   5329d1603d2c76ec50312f112bc90001
#
_cell.length_a   1.000
_cell.length_b   1.000
_cell.length_c   1.000
_cell.angle_alpha   90.00
_cell.angle_beta   90.00
_cell.angle_gamma   90.00
#
_symmetry.space_group_name_H-M   'P 1'
#
loop_
_entity.id
_entity.type
_entity.pdbx_description
1 polymer ?
#
loop_
_entity_poly.entity_id
_entity_poly.type
_entity_poly.pdbx_seq_one_letter_code
_entity_poly.pdbx_strand_id
1 'polypeptide(L)'
;LDGEIIRYEKPYFVERDDINEKTFEDRERLCRPTLPQLSAEERKDNFSEVIPYAYTEEQAVAEASRCLECGCHDYFECKLIDFANQYDVHPERFAGDKNTIEFEDAHPFIVRDPNKCILCGLCVRVCDEVMGVGALGLVHRGFDTVVKPNMEKPLIESGCISCGQCVSVCPTGALQEKTSMIKETPLAADITETTCSYCSVG
;
A
#
# COMPACT_ATOMS: atom_id res chain seq x y z
N LEU A 1 -25.09 10.80 28.16
CA LEU A 1 -24.24 11.20 27.03
C LEU A 1 -23.83 12.64 27.28
N ASP A 2 -22.66 12.85 27.88
CA ASP A 2 -22.21 14.10 28.48
C ASP A 2 -21.68 15.11 27.46
N GLY A 3 -22.10 15.09 26.22
CA GLY A 3 -21.81 16.12 25.23
C GLY A 3 -20.30 16.27 24.87
N GLU A 4 -19.44 15.39 25.34
CA GLU A 4 -18.05 15.34 24.89
C GLU A 4 -18.00 14.87 23.43
N ILE A 5 -17.52 15.74 22.59
CA ILE A 5 -17.20 15.39 21.21
C ILE A 5 -15.93 14.52 21.28
N ILE A 6 -16.11 13.22 21.17
CA ILE A 6 -14.99 12.29 20.99
C ILE A 6 -14.36 12.64 19.63
N ARG A 7 -13.20 13.25 19.67
CA ARG A 7 -12.40 13.49 18.45
C ARG A 7 -11.61 12.23 18.18
N TYR A 8 -11.72 11.73 16.96
CA TYR A 8 -10.84 10.67 16.47
C TYR A 8 -9.41 11.20 16.44
N GLU A 9 -8.54 10.62 17.26
CA GLU A 9 -7.11 10.84 17.18
C GLU A 9 -6.52 9.85 16.17
N LYS A 10 -5.88 10.36 15.14
CA LYS A 10 -5.21 9.50 14.17
C LYS A 10 -4.13 8.71 14.90
N PRO A 11 -4.08 7.36 14.74
CA PRO A 11 -3.07 6.53 15.40
C PRO A 11 -1.66 6.76 14.83
N TYR A 12 -1.56 7.49 13.75
CA TYR A 12 -0.30 7.89 13.13
C TYR A 12 -0.42 9.32 12.62
N PHE A 13 0.70 9.97 12.57
CA PHE A 13 0.82 11.34 12.09
C PHE A 13 2.00 11.41 11.12
N VAL A 14 1.76 11.89 9.92
CA VAL A 14 2.81 12.18 8.95
C VAL A 14 2.57 13.59 8.46
N GLU A 15 3.42 14.51 8.86
CA GLU A 15 3.38 15.89 8.42
C GLU A 15 4.70 16.26 7.75
N ARG A 16 4.59 16.98 6.66
CA ARG A 16 5.74 17.51 5.94
C ARG A 16 5.61 19.03 5.87
N ASP A 17 6.36 19.71 6.69
CA ASP A 17 6.39 21.18 6.76
C ASP A 17 7.13 21.82 5.57
N ASP A 18 7.90 21.00 4.85
CA ASP A 18 8.67 21.41 3.68
C ASP A 18 7.83 21.52 2.39
N ILE A 19 6.58 21.02 2.41
CA ILE A 19 5.66 21.12 1.27
C ILE A 19 4.81 22.39 1.37
N ASN A 20 4.96 23.26 0.40
CA ASN A 20 4.19 24.51 0.29
C ASN A 20 3.83 24.80 -1.17
N GLU A 21 3.12 25.89 -1.44
CA GLU A 21 2.69 26.25 -2.80
C GLU A 21 3.86 26.35 -3.79
N LYS A 22 5.04 26.78 -3.32
CA LYS A 22 6.24 26.89 -4.17
C LYS A 22 6.76 25.54 -4.66
N THR A 23 6.53 24.48 -3.89
CA THR A 23 6.91 23.11 -4.27
C THR A 23 6.20 22.66 -5.56
N PHE A 24 5.10 23.30 -5.91
CA PHE A 24 4.27 22.95 -7.06
C PHE A 24 4.18 24.06 -8.11
N GLU A 25 4.99 25.13 -8.03
CA GLU A 25 4.98 26.25 -8.98
C GLU A 25 5.21 25.80 -10.42
N ASP A 26 6.02 24.77 -10.63
CA ASP A 26 6.33 24.21 -11.96
C ASP A 26 5.26 23.21 -12.48
N ARG A 27 4.22 22.93 -11.70
CA ARG A 27 3.15 22.01 -12.11
C ARG A 27 1.91 22.78 -12.54
N GLU A 28 1.37 22.43 -13.71
CA GLU A 28 0.10 22.96 -14.17
C GLU A 28 -1.04 22.52 -13.24
N ARG A 29 -1.90 23.47 -12.85
CA ARG A 29 -3.13 23.15 -12.09
C ARG A 29 -4.15 22.52 -13.00
N LEU A 30 -4.30 21.20 -12.89
CA LEU A 30 -5.32 20.44 -13.59
C LEU A 30 -6.58 20.28 -12.72
N CYS A 31 -7.74 20.53 -13.31
CA CYS A 31 -9.01 20.25 -12.65
C CYS A 31 -9.27 18.75 -12.60
N ARG A 32 -9.93 18.30 -11.54
CA ARG A 32 -10.38 16.90 -11.43
C ARG A 32 -11.38 16.59 -12.55
N PRO A 33 -11.19 15.52 -13.34
CA PRO A 33 -12.23 15.04 -14.25
C PRO A 33 -13.47 14.65 -13.47
N THR A 34 -14.64 15.04 -13.95
CA THR A 34 -15.91 14.66 -13.35
C THR A 34 -16.51 13.49 -14.12
N LEU A 35 -16.99 12.48 -13.38
CA LEU A 35 -17.73 11.39 -13.98
C LEU A 35 -19.09 11.89 -14.47
N PRO A 36 -19.54 11.49 -15.67
CA PRO A 36 -20.86 11.81 -16.15
C PRO A 36 -21.93 11.15 -15.26
N GLN A 37 -22.91 11.92 -14.85
CA GLN A 37 -24.03 11.45 -14.06
C GLN A 37 -25.28 11.40 -14.92
N LEU A 38 -26.13 10.41 -14.68
CA LEU A 38 -27.46 10.37 -15.28
C LEU A 38 -28.28 11.60 -14.85
N SER A 39 -28.94 12.22 -15.77
CA SER A 39 -29.85 13.31 -15.50
C SER A 39 -31.06 12.87 -14.65
N ALA A 40 -31.77 13.82 -14.03
CA ALA A 40 -32.95 13.52 -13.23
C ALA A 40 -34.04 12.79 -14.04
N GLU A 41 -34.20 13.15 -15.33
CA GLU A 41 -35.16 12.51 -16.21
C GLU A 41 -34.80 11.05 -16.52
N GLU A 42 -33.52 10.77 -16.77
CA GLU A 42 -33.04 9.40 -17.02
C GLU A 42 -33.14 8.50 -15.79
N ARG A 43 -33.17 9.09 -14.60
CA ARG A 43 -33.29 8.34 -13.31
C ARG A 43 -34.72 8.14 -12.84
N LYS A 44 -35.68 8.82 -13.45
CA LYS A 44 -37.05 8.93 -12.92
C LYS A 44 -37.76 7.59 -12.74
N ASP A 45 -37.53 6.63 -13.64
CA ASP A 45 -38.27 5.36 -13.67
C ASP A 45 -37.35 4.13 -13.64
N ASN A 46 -36.14 4.26 -13.12
CA ASN A 46 -35.20 3.16 -13.00
C ASN A 46 -34.37 3.23 -11.70
N PHE A 47 -33.80 2.09 -11.30
CA PHE A 47 -32.88 1.96 -10.18
C PHE A 47 -31.43 1.73 -10.64
N SER A 48 -31.08 2.23 -11.83
CA SER A 48 -29.71 2.18 -12.35
C SER A 48 -28.78 3.06 -11.54
N GLU A 49 -27.49 2.73 -11.57
CA GLU A 49 -26.45 3.54 -10.94
C GLU A 49 -26.46 4.97 -11.49
N VAL A 50 -26.33 5.94 -10.61
CA VAL A 50 -26.29 7.38 -10.96
C VAL A 50 -25.09 7.72 -11.82
N ILE A 51 -23.99 6.99 -11.64
CA ILE A 51 -22.75 7.09 -12.39
C ILE A 51 -22.54 5.77 -13.14
N PRO A 52 -23.15 5.60 -14.33
CA PRO A 52 -23.13 4.32 -15.04
C PRO A 52 -21.81 4.02 -15.74
N TYR A 53 -20.94 5.00 -15.86
CA TYR A 53 -19.69 4.91 -16.59
C TYR A 53 -18.51 5.28 -15.72
N ALA A 54 -17.43 4.52 -15.85
CA ALA A 54 -16.12 4.88 -15.29
C ALA A 54 -15.47 6.02 -16.12
N TYR A 55 -14.29 6.43 -15.72
CA TYR A 55 -13.46 7.30 -16.53
C TYR A 55 -13.14 6.67 -17.89
N THR A 56 -13.10 7.49 -18.94
CA THR A 56 -12.43 7.09 -20.18
C THR A 56 -10.91 6.96 -19.92
N GLU A 57 -10.20 6.32 -20.83
CA GLU A 57 -8.74 6.18 -20.70
C GLU A 57 -8.07 7.55 -20.58
N GLU A 58 -8.47 8.53 -21.40
CA GLU A 58 -7.93 9.89 -21.34
C GLU A 58 -8.23 10.58 -20.01
N GLN A 59 -9.43 10.40 -19.47
CA GLN A 59 -9.80 10.94 -18.17
C GLN A 59 -9.01 10.27 -17.03
N ALA A 60 -8.81 8.97 -17.11
CA ALA A 60 -8.03 8.22 -16.13
C ALA A 60 -6.54 8.65 -16.15
N VAL A 61 -5.95 8.82 -17.33
CA VAL A 61 -4.60 9.35 -17.48
C VAL A 61 -4.49 10.78 -16.97
N ALA A 62 -5.47 11.64 -17.27
CA ALA A 62 -5.49 13.01 -16.76
C ALA A 62 -5.59 13.06 -15.23
N GLU A 63 -6.41 12.21 -14.61
CA GLU A 63 -6.49 12.11 -13.14
C GLU A 63 -5.21 11.54 -12.54
N ALA A 64 -4.61 10.53 -13.15
CA ALA A 64 -3.34 9.95 -12.71
C ALA A 64 -2.19 10.96 -12.79
N SER A 65 -2.15 11.81 -13.82
CA SER A 65 -1.13 12.85 -13.98
C SER A 65 -1.16 13.93 -12.89
N ARG A 66 -2.28 14.07 -12.19
CA ARG A 66 -2.40 14.97 -11.03
C ARG A 66 -1.85 14.37 -9.74
N CYS A 67 -1.48 13.10 -9.74
CA CYS A 67 -0.99 12.43 -8.56
C CYS A 67 0.29 13.11 -8.05
N LEU A 68 0.31 13.45 -6.76
CA LEU A 68 1.48 14.06 -6.11
C LEU A 68 2.43 13.02 -5.54
N GLU A 69 2.12 11.74 -5.71
CA GLU A 69 2.90 10.62 -5.14
C GLU A 69 3.17 10.81 -3.64
N CYS A 70 2.19 11.33 -2.91
CA CYS A 70 2.34 11.83 -1.55
C CYS A 70 2.44 10.73 -0.49
N GLY A 71 2.59 9.48 -0.86
CA GLY A 71 2.93 8.47 0.12
C GLY A 71 2.34 7.09 -0.07
N CYS A 72 2.59 6.27 0.94
CA CYS A 72 2.14 4.90 1.01
C CYS A 72 0.67 4.80 1.44
N HIS A 73 -0.12 4.00 0.74
CA HIS A 73 -1.53 3.75 1.09
C HIS A 73 -1.70 2.62 2.11
N ASP A 74 -0.62 1.94 2.50
CA ASP A 74 -0.64 0.79 3.41
C ASP A 74 -0.18 1.15 4.84
N TYR A 75 -0.43 2.36 5.25
CA TYR A 75 0.00 2.88 6.55
C TYR A 75 -0.79 2.32 7.74
N PHE A 76 -1.92 1.68 7.52
CA PHE A 76 -2.80 1.17 8.58
C PHE A 76 -2.15 0.10 9.47
N GLU A 77 -1.31 -0.72 8.88
CA GLU A 77 -0.62 -1.83 9.53
C GLU A 77 0.90 -1.62 9.55
N CYS A 78 1.35 -0.43 9.19
CA CYS A 78 2.77 -0.15 9.06
C CYS A 78 3.40 0.20 10.41
N LYS A 79 3.96 -0.79 11.09
CA LYS A 79 4.71 -0.62 12.34
C LYS A 79 5.90 0.33 12.19
N LEU A 80 6.44 0.47 10.98
CA LEU A 80 7.53 1.41 10.73
C LEU A 80 7.08 2.86 10.92
N ILE A 81 5.89 3.22 10.43
CA ILE A 81 5.33 4.58 10.63
C ILE A 81 5.08 4.82 12.11
N ASP A 82 4.48 3.86 12.82
CA ASP A 82 4.21 3.99 14.25
C ASP A 82 5.50 4.26 15.04
N PHE A 83 6.54 3.46 14.80
CA PHE A 83 7.82 3.66 15.47
C PHE A 83 8.54 4.92 15.00
N ALA A 84 8.47 5.27 13.72
CA ALA A 84 9.06 6.51 13.22
C ALA A 84 8.45 7.74 13.92
N ASN A 85 7.13 7.76 14.11
CA ASN A 85 6.45 8.81 14.84
C ASN A 85 6.79 8.79 16.34
N GLN A 86 6.82 7.60 16.95
CA GLN A 86 7.17 7.46 18.36
C GLN A 86 8.58 7.94 18.69
N TYR A 87 9.52 7.76 17.78
CA TYR A 87 10.93 8.17 17.93
C TYR A 87 11.25 9.51 17.28
N ASP A 88 10.26 10.24 16.81
CA ASP A 88 10.42 11.54 16.15
C ASP A 88 11.49 11.51 15.03
N VAL A 89 11.34 10.55 14.11
CA VAL A 89 12.31 10.34 13.03
C VAL A 89 12.16 11.38 11.94
N HIS A 90 13.25 12.09 11.66
CA HIS A 90 13.37 13.08 10.59
C HIS A 90 14.15 12.51 9.40
N PRO A 91 13.49 11.86 8.43
CA PRO A 91 14.15 11.15 7.33
C PRO A 91 14.94 12.06 6.39
N GLU A 92 14.57 13.35 6.28
CA GLU A 92 15.26 14.34 5.47
C GLU A 92 16.72 14.57 5.90
N ARG A 93 17.06 14.27 7.16
CA ARG A 93 18.44 14.34 7.67
C ARG A 93 19.37 13.31 7.01
N PHE A 94 18.82 12.30 6.39
CA PHE A 94 19.53 11.21 5.75
C PHE A 94 19.30 11.20 4.23
N ALA A 95 19.02 12.36 3.66
CA ALA A 95 18.90 12.51 2.21
C ALA A 95 20.20 12.07 1.51
N GLY A 96 20.09 11.29 0.45
CA GLY A 96 21.20 10.74 -0.28
C GLY A 96 20.75 9.80 -1.39
N ASP A 97 21.64 8.96 -1.84
CA ASP A 97 21.35 7.97 -2.86
C ASP A 97 20.30 6.97 -2.39
N LYS A 98 19.38 6.62 -3.29
CA LYS A 98 18.34 5.62 -3.06
C LYS A 98 18.54 4.45 -4.01
N ASN A 99 18.48 3.24 -3.47
CA ASN A 99 18.41 2.04 -4.27
C ASN A 99 16.98 1.90 -4.81
N THR A 100 16.80 2.05 -6.12
CA THR A 100 15.50 1.90 -6.78
C THR A 100 15.48 0.59 -7.53
N ILE A 101 14.50 -0.26 -7.19
CA ILE A 101 14.35 -1.61 -7.72
C ILE A 101 13.02 -1.69 -8.47
N GLU A 102 13.03 -2.39 -9.59
CA GLU A 102 11.83 -2.60 -10.40
C GLU A 102 10.74 -3.33 -9.59
N PHE A 103 9.52 -2.83 -9.71
CA PHE A 103 8.34 -3.42 -9.09
C PHE A 103 7.99 -4.74 -9.79
N GLU A 104 7.67 -5.78 -9.03
CA GLU A 104 7.34 -7.09 -9.54
C GLU A 104 5.92 -7.52 -9.11
N ASP A 105 5.06 -7.75 -10.09
CA ASP A 105 3.66 -8.15 -9.91
C ASP A 105 3.29 -9.47 -10.63
N ALA A 106 4.29 -10.31 -10.89
CA ALA A 106 4.10 -11.58 -11.62
C ALA A 106 3.40 -12.67 -10.79
N HIS A 107 3.42 -12.59 -9.46
CA HIS A 107 2.81 -13.61 -8.60
C HIS A 107 1.28 -13.44 -8.52
N PRO A 108 0.48 -14.52 -8.61
CA PRO A 108 -1.00 -14.44 -8.64
C PRO A 108 -1.61 -13.96 -7.31
N PHE A 109 -0.95 -14.19 -6.16
CA PHE A 109 -1.49 -13.91 -4.84
C PHE A 109 -0.68 -12.93 -4.00
N ILE A 110 0.54 -12.61 -4.39
CA ILE A 110 1.46 -11.79 -3.62
C ILE A 110 1.99 -10.66 -4.48
N VAL A 111 1.80 -9.43 -4.02
CA VAL A 111 2.45 -8.24 -4.58
C VAL A 111 3.75 -8.02 -3.84
N ARG A 112 4.81 -7.71 -4.57
CA ARG A 112 6.13 -7.44 -4.00
C ARG A 112 6.67 -6.09 -4.49
N ASP A 113 6.80 -5.14 -3.57
CA ASP A 113 7.42 -3.84 -3.80
C ASP A 113 8.73 -3.74 -3.01
N PRO A 114 9.87 -4.04 -3.64
CA PRO A 114 11.17 -4.00 -2.98
C PRO A 114 11.55 -2.61 -2.44
N ASN A 115 10.96 -1.54 -2.99
CA ASN A 115 11.28 -0.16 -2.59
C ASN A 115 10.74 0.19 -1.20
N LYS A 116 9.76 -0.57 -0.69
CA LYS A 116 9.24 -0.46 0.67
C LYS A 116 9.97 -1.34 1.67
N CYS A 117 10.95 -2.12 1.22
CA CYS A 117 11.65 -3.10 2.04
C CYS A 117 12.71 -2.42 2.92
N ILE A 118 12.68 -2.70 4.23
CA ILE A 118 13.70 -2.25 5.20
C ILE A 118 14.79 -3.28 5.47
N LEU A 119 14.85 -4.35 4.70
CA LEU A 119 15.84 -5.43 4.81
C LEU A 119 15.86 -6.13 6.18
N CYS A 120 14.74 -6.19 6.88
CA CYS A 120 14.64 -6.82 8.20
C CYS A 120 14.85 -8.35 8.19
N GLY A 121 14.75 -8.99 7.02
CA GLY A 121 14.97 -10.43 6.84
C GLY A 121 13.86 -11.36 7.36
N LEU A 122 12.77 -10.84 7.94
CA LEU A 122 11.70 -11.68 8.52
C LEU A 122 11.06 -12.60 7.50
N CYS A 123 10.79 -12.10 6.29
CA CYS A 123 10.20 -12.90 5.20
C CYS A 123 11.13 -14.01 4.72
N VAL A 124 12.45 -13.77 4.70
CA VAL A 124 13.45 -14.78 4.35
C VAL A 124 13.46 -15.88 5.41
N ARG A 125 13.54 -15.49 6.68
CA ARG A 125 13.58 -16.43 7.80
C ARG A 125 12.31 -17.26 7.93
N VAL A 126 11.14 -16.66 7.82
CA VAL A 126 9.89 -17.43 7.90
C VAL A 126 9.77 -18.41 6.72
N CYS A 127 10.20 -18.00 5.53
CA CYS A 127 10.18 -18.87 4.36
C CYS A 127 11.13 -20.06 4.46
N ASP A 128 12.32 -19.86 5.02
CA ASP A 128 13.34 -20.89 5.17
C ASP A 128 13.17 -21.69 6.48
N GLU A 129 13.23 -21.02 7.63
CA GLU A 129 13.30 -21.67 8.94
C GLU A 129 11.95 -22.28 9.38
N VAL A 130 10.82 -21.64 9.02
CA VAL A 130 9.50 -22.08 9.47
C VAL A 130 8.80 -22.92 8.39
N MET A 131 8.80 -22.43 7.16
CA MET A 131 8.11 -23.11 6.06
C MET A 131 8.98 -24.15 5.35
N GLY A 132 10.30 -24.08 5.51
CA GLY A 132 11.25 -24.99 4.85
C GLY A 132 11.30 -24.86 3.32
N VAL A 133 10.84 -23.73 2.77
CA VAL A 133 10.72 -23.51 1.32
C VAL A 133 11.94 -22.81 0.74
N GLY A 134 12.44 -21.78 1.43
CA GLY A 134 13.63 -21.04 1.02
C GLY A 134 13.47 -20.29 -0.33
N ALA A 135 12.26 -19.87 -0.69
CA ALA A 135 11.98 -19.18 -1.96
C ALA A 135 12.51 -17.74 -2.00
N LEU A 136 12.74 -17.13 -0.84
CA LEU A 136 13.25 -15.77 -0.69
C LEU A 136 14.63 -15.78 -0.05
N GLY A 137 15.52 -14.89 -0.50
CA GLY A 137 16.85 -14.72 0.04
C GLY A 137 17.33 -13.28 -0.03
N LEU A 138 18.38 -12.96 0.73
CA LEU A 138 19.13 -11.73 0.57
C LEU A 138 20.12 -11.93 -0.56
N VAL A 139 20.05 -11.11 -1.59
CA VAL A 139 20.97 -11.12 -2.74
C VAL A 139 21.75 -9.82 -2.78
N HIS A 140 22.87 -9.83 -3.49
CA HIS A 140 23.87 -8.75 -3.48
C HIS A 140 24.43 -8.47 -2.06
N ARG A 141 25.10 -7.35 -1.89
CA ARG A 141 25.71 -6.98 -0.60
C ARG A 141 25.91 -5.47 -0.48
N GLY A 142 26.07 -5.00 0.73
CA GLY A 142 26.24 -3.58 1.02
C GLY A 142 25.00 -2.79 0.63
N PHE A 143 25.18 -1.67 -0.03
CA PHE A 143 24.08 -0.78 -0.44
C PHE A 143 23.11 -1.44 -1.43
N ASP A 144 23.61 -2.36 -2.27
CA ASP A 144 22.79 -3.04 -3.28
C ASP A 144 22.03 -4.27 -2.74
N THR A 145 22.12 -4.53 -1.44
CA THR A 145 21.39 -5.67 -0.84
C THR A 145 19.90 -5.53 -1.05
N VAL A 146 19.26 -6.62 -1.49
CA VAL A 146 17.82 -6.68 -1.70
C VAL A 146 17.31 -8.08 -1.36
N VAL A 147 16.06 -8.16 -0.90
CA VAL A 147 15.36 -9.44 -0.80
C VAL A 147 14.82 -9.79 -2.18
N LYS A 148 15.25 -10.91 -2.73
CA LYS A 148 14.78 -11.43 -4.02
C LYS A 148 14.44 -12.92 -3.93
N PRO A 149 13.62 -13.41 -4.86
CA PRO A 149 13.43 -14.83 -5.07
C PRO A 149 14.72 -15.52 -5.50
N ASN A 150 14.74 -16.82 -5.32
CA ASN A 150 15.88 -17.66 -5.69
C ASN A 150 16.24 -17.48 -7.17
N MET A 151 17.54 -17.34 -7.45
CA MET A 151 18.12 -17.12 -8.80
C MET A 151 17.53 -15.92 -9.55
N GLU A 152 17.03 -14.93 -8.84
CA GLU A 152 16.41 -13.72 -9.42
C GLU A 152 15.22 -13.99 -10.37
N LYS A 153 14.63 -15.16 -10.27
CA LYS A 153 13.41 -15.50 -11.01
C LYS A 153 12.19 -14.82 -10.39
N PRO A 154 11.08 -14.71 -11.13
CA PRO A 154 9.81 -14.35 -10.52
C PRO A 154 9.48 -15.24 -9.32
N LEU A 155 8.87 -14.68 -8.28
CA LEU A 155 8.58 -15.41 -7.05
C LEU A 155 7.80 -16.71 -7.28
N ILE A 156 6.88 -16.71 -8.22
CA ILE A 156 6.09 -17.91 -8.58
C ILE A 156 6.95 -19.04 -9.17
N GLU A 157 8.08 -18.70 -9.81
CA GLU A 157 8.99 -19.67 -10.42
C GLU A 157 10.12 -20.13 -9.49
N SER A 158 10.21 -19.55 -8.30
CA SER A 158 11.28 -19.79 -7.33
C SER A 158 11.01 -20.93 -6.36
N GLY A 159 9.97 -21.74 -6.60
CA GLY A 159 9.52 -22.79 -5.69
C GLY A 159 8.57 -22.28 -4.59
N CYS A 160 8.08 -21.05 -4.70
CA CYS A 160 7.09 -20.49 -3.79
C CYS A 160 5.79 -21.32 -3.80
N ILE A 161 5.31 -21.70 -2.62
CA ILE A 161 4.06 -22.45 -2.42
C ILE A 161 2.86 -21.56 -2.14
N SER A 162 2.99 -20.24 -2.29
CA SER A 162 1.93 -19.25 -2.09
C SER A 162 1.28 -19.26 -0.69
N CYS A 163 2.02 -19.62 0.34
CA CYS A 163 1.48 -19.77 1.70
C CYS A 163 1.17 -18.44 2.42
N GLY A 164 1.61 -17.30 1.88
CA GLY A 164 1.35 -15.97 2.47
C GLY A 164 2.12 -15.63 3.75
N GLN A 165 2.90 -16.54 4.33
CA GLN A 165 3.61 -16.29 5.61
C GLN A 165 4.60 -15.14 5.53
N CYS A 166 5.23 -14.92 4.39
CA CYS A 166 6.10 -13.77 4.17
C CYS A 166 5.35 -12.43 4.18
N VAL A 167 4.10 -12.43 3.75
CA VAL A 167 3.20 -11.24 3.81
C VAL A 167 2.85 -10.94 5.26
N SER A 168 2.44 -11.96 6.03
CA SER A 168 1.98 -11.79 7.42
C SER A 168 3.08 -11.25 8.37
N VAL A 169 4.36 -11.48 8.06
CA VAL A 169 5.47 -10.98 8.88
C VAL A 169 6.09 -9.69 8.35
N CYS A 170 5.67 -9.20 7.18
CA CYS A 170 6.24 -8.00 6.59
C CYS A 170 5.79 -6.75 7.36
N PRO A 171 6.71 -5.96 7.94
CA PRO A 171 6.33 -4.80 8.75
C PRO A 171 6.05 -3.53 7.93
N THR A 172 6.26 -3.55 6.61
CA THR A 172 6.25 -2.32 5.80
C THR A 172 5.37 -2.39 4.55
N GLY A 173 4.62 -3.45 4.34
CA GLY A 173 3.85 -3.60 3.09
C GLY A 173 4.71 -3.81 1.83
N ALA A 174 6.00 -4.15 1.99
CA ALA A 174 6.84 -4.57 0.85
C ALA A 174 6.37 -5.90 0.25
N LEU A 175 5.65 -6.69 1.01
CA LEU A 175 4.95 -7.91 0.60
C LEU A 175 3.49 -7.77 1.04
N GLN A 176 2.58 -7.91 0.10
CA GLN A 176 1.14 -7.74 0.32
C GLN A 176 0.35 -8.84 -0.36
N GLU A 177 -0.84 -9.10 0.13
CA GLU A 177 -1.79 -9.94 -0.57
C GLU A 177 -2.33 -9.20 -1.81
N LYS A 178 -2.37 -9.91 -2.94
CA LYS A 178 -2.92 -9.42 -4.20
C LYS A 178 -4.45 -9.52 -4.25
N THR A 179 -5.09 -9.99 -3.20
CA THR A 179 -6.54 -10.08 -3.14
C THR A 179 -7.16 -8.70 -3.19
N SER A 180 -8.22 -8.59 -3.97
CA SER A 180 -8.96 -7.37 -4.31
C SER A 180 -9.75 -6.73 -3.14
N MET A 181 -9.32 -6.94 -1.92
CA MET A 181 -9.90 -6.23 -0.80
C MET A 181 -9.53 -4.76 -0.92
N ILE A 182 -10.51 -3.95 -1.25
CA ILE A 182 -10.39 -2.50 -1.13
C ILE A 182 -10.14 -2.22 0.34
N LYS A 183 -8.93 -1.81 0.70
CA LYS A 183 -8.66 -1.31 2.04
C LYS A 183 -9.36 0.04 2.16
N GLU A 184 -10.44 0.06 2.91
CA GLU A 184 -11.12 1.30 3.24
C GLU A 184 -10.21 2.19 4.08
N THR A 185 -10.40 3.51 3.97
CA THR A 185 -9.64 4.44 4.82
C THR A 185 -10.15 4.32 6.26
N PRO A 186 -9.29 4.46 7.29
CA PRO A 186 -9.70 4.35 8.69
C PRO A 186 -10.84 5.31 9.08
N LEU A 187 -10.99 6.40 8.33
CA LEU A 187 -12.03 7.41 8.56
C LEU A 187 -13.44 6.95 8.13
N ALA A 188 -13.53 5.88 7.34
CA ALA A 188 -14.78 5.34 6.81
C ALA A 188 -15.08 3.92 7.30
N ALA A 189 -14.20 3.33 8.12
CA ALA A 189 -14.32 1.94 8.56
C ALA A 189 -14.83 1.84 9.99
N ASP A 190 -15.87 1.04 10.19
CA ASP A 190 -16.25 0.51 11.50
C ASP A 190 -15.50 -0.79 11.76
N ILE A 191 -14.68 -0.81 12.80
CA ILE A 191 -13.91 -2.01 13.17
C ILE A 191 -14.75 -2.88 14.08
N THR A 192 -15.03 -4.10 13.66
CA THR A 192 -15.75 -5.09 14.45
C THR A 192 -14.91 -6.35 14.59
N GLU A 193 -14.59 -6.74 15.81
CA GLU A 193 -13.99 -8.04 16.08
C GLU A 193 -14.99 -9.15 15.83
N THR A 194 -14.64 -10.12 15.04
CA THR A 194 -15.49 -11.25 14.70
C THR A 194 -14.65 -12.51 14.46
N THR A 195 -15.32 -13.64 14.52
CA THR A 195 -14.68 -14.93 14.23
C THR A 195 -14.58 -15.14 12.73
N CYS A 196 -13.37 -15.48 12.24
CA CYS A 196 -13.16 -15.83 10.86
C CYS A 196 -13.95 -17.09 10.47
N SER A 197 -14.68 -17.01 9.37
CA SER A 197 -15.56 -18.12 8.91
C SER A 197 -14.86 -19.13 7.97
N TYR A 198 -13.57 -18.93 7.65
CA TYR A 198 -12.96 -19.70 6.58
C TYR A 198 -12.30 -21.01 7.02
N CYS A 199 -11.58 -21.06 8.12
CA CYS A 199 -10.82 -22.24 8.52
C CYS A 199 -11.33 -22.94 9.80
N SER A 200 -12.39 -22.45 10.42
CA SER A 200 -13.00 -22.96 11.65
C SER A 200 -12.07 -22.97 12.88
N VAL A 201 -10.95 -22.25 12.85
CA VAL A 201 -10.04 -22.12 14.00
C VAL A 201 -10.37 -20.89 14.85
N GLY A 202 -11.07 -19.94 14.34
CA GLY A 202 -11.58 -18.82 15.09
C GLY A 202 -11.20 -17.47 14.61
#